data_22c0dcc51e486e6d5dd0adb0b06fd438
#
_entry.id   22c0dcc51e486e6d5dd0adb0b06fd438
#
_cell.length_a   1.000
_cell.length_b   1.000
_cell.length_c   1.000
_cell.angle_alpha   90.00
_cell.angle_beta   90.00
_cell.angle_gamma   90.00
#
_symmetry.space_group_name_H-M   'P 1'
#
loop_
_entity.id
_entity.type
_entity.pdbx_description
1 polymer ?
#
loop_
_entity_poly.entity_id
_entity_poly.type
_entity_poly.pdbx_seq_one_letter_code
_entity_poly.pdbx_strand_id
1 'polypeptide(L)'
;FRSRLEAMIADEAGKGRFWSCDDRKMAGYPFRIEIECIHARVKDSDASQSEARLSRLGAVAQIYDPSLIIIEAQGPLVVFSNNQQIALLEWRSLRSSLHMNGNKDPDRLSLVGDDVSLQFQLRGQTHNMATTHGELHLRLKPVGETLSDDVEFAIKAAGLSAEMMPGPAAQVETTGTIEHGKYFLNLKGQEALETWRQAKGRVQLDLLKISRGEQNVDVTGSLALDDQRKISGQIDVSGKGLDDVFKSQGLSKLSGLQASNLKVPLIFTKGFLLLGPFKVAELPSLY
;
A
#
# COMPACT_ATOMS: atom_id res chain seq x y z
N PHE A 1 1.57 20.03 -23.67
CA PHE A 1 1.67 18.79 -22.89
C PHE A 1 3.13 18.47 -22.55
N ARG A 2 4.04 18.49 -23.52
CA ARG A 2 5.48 18.23 -23.31
C ARG A 2 6.06 19.12 -22.22
N SER A 3 5.79 20.43 -22.27
CA SER A 3 6.23 21.40 -21.26
C SER A 3 5.69 21.09 -19.84
N ARG A 4 4.48 20.55 -19.73
CA ARG A 4 3.92 20.12 -18.43
C ARG A 4 4.61 18.89 -17.87
N LEU A 5 4.91 17.91 -18.72
CA LEU A 5 5.67 16.73 -18.31
C LEU A 5 7.07 17.11 -17.82
N GLU A 6 7.73 18.00 -18.57
CA GLU A 6 9.06 18.53 -18.19
C GLU A 6 9.00 19.30 -16.86
N ALA A 7 7.92 20.08 -16.65
CA ALA A 7 7.71 20.78 -15.38
C ALA A 7 7.46 19.81 -14.20
N MET A 8 6.70 18.73 -14.41
CA MET A 8 6.52 17.69 -13.39
C MET A 8 7.82 16.98 -13.05
N ILE A 9 8.62 16.62 -14.06
CA ILE A 9 9.93 15.99 -13.85
C ILE A 9 10.87 16.94 -13.09
N ALA A 10 10.84 18.24 -13.41
CA ALA A 10 11.63 19.25 -12.71
C ALA A 10 11.18 19.46 -11.26
N ASP A 11 9.86 19.46 -11.00
CA ASP A 11 9.30 19.51 -9.65
C ASP A 11 9.73 18.29 -8.81
N GLU A 12 9.67 17.09 -9.39
CA GLU A 12 10.14 15.88 -8.74
C GLU A 12 11.67 15.91 -8.47
N ALA A 13 12.45 16.48 -9.39
CA ALA A 13 13.89 16.70 -9.17
C ALA A 13 14.13 17.69 -8.02
N GLY A 14 13.31 18.74 -7.91
CA GLY A 14 13.32 19.67 -6.76
C GLY A 14 13.01 18.98 -5.42
N LYS A 15 12.28 17.87 -5.43
CA LYS A 15 12.00 17.02 -4.27
C LYS A 15 13.04 15.89 -4.09
N GLY A 16 14.15 15.93 -4.84
CA GLY A 16 15.23 14.93 -4.79
C GLY A 16 14.94 13.63 -5.54
N ARG A 17 13.89 13.55 -6.37
CA ARG A 17 13.55 12.38 -7.19
C ARG A 17 13.89 12.62 -8.66
N PHE A 18 14.88 11.92 -9.15
CA PHE A 18 15.39 12.05 -10.52
C PHE A 18 14.85 10.95 -11.42
N TRP A 19 14.00 11.35 -12.37
CA TRP A 19 13.42 10.45 -13.37
C TRP A 19 14.24 10.44 -14.64
N SER A 20 14.49 9.26 -15.20
CA SER A 20 15.15 9.08 -16.50
C SER A 20 14.54 7.94 -17.31
N CYS A 21 14.63 8.07 -18.63
CA CYS A 21 14.27 7.03 -19.60
C CYS A 21 15.41 6.89 -20.60
N ASP A 22 15.73 5.68 -21.03
CA ASP A 22 16.70 5.49 -22.11
C ASP A 22 16.10 5.92 -23.45
N ASP A 23 14.83 5.64 -23.69
CA ASP A 23 14.04 6.11 -24.84
C ASP A 23 12.67 6.58 -24.38
N ARG A 24 12.27 7.78 -24.83
CA ARG A 24 10.98 8.38 -24.52
C ARG A 24 10.23 8.74 -25.79
N LYS A 25 9.11 8.10 -26.03
CA LYS A 25 8.25 8.33 -27.18
C LYS A 25 6.96 9.02 -26.77
N MET A 26 6.46 9.88 -27.64
CA MET A 26 5.14 10.51 -27.52
C MET A 26 4.37 10.28 -28.82
N ALA A 27 3.11 9.84 -28.70
CA ALA A 27 2.26 9.46 -29.82
C ALA A 27 0.79 9.82 -29.53
N GLY A 28 -0.12 9.44 -30.44
CA GLY A 28 -1.57 9.39 -30.25
C GLY A 28 -2.34 10.63 -30.65
N TYR A 29 -1.66 11.76 -31.00
CA TYR A 29 -2.34 12.96 -31.48
C TYR A 29 -3.16 12.68 -32.78
N PRO A 30 -4.37 13.26 -32.98
CA PRO A 30 -4.99 14.31 -32.16
C PRO A 30 -5.95 13.80 -31.07
N PHE A 31 -6.23 12.50 -30.92
CA PHE A 31 -7.31 12.00 -30.09
C PHE A 31 -6.89 11.65 -28.65
N ARG A 32 -5.64 11.29 -28.48
CA ARG A 32 -5.06 10.92 -27.18
C ARG A 32 -3.61 11.36 -27.10
N ILE A 33 -3.07 11.31 -25.91
CA ILE A 33 -1.64 11.52 -25.66
C ILE A 33 -1.11 10.26 -25.03
N GLU A 34 -0.13 9.65 -25.68
CA GLU A 34 0.58 8.49 -25.22
C GLU A 34 2.02 8.88 -24.91
N ILE A 35 2.50 8.45 -23.76
CA ILE A 35 3.91 8.56 -23.36
C ILE A 35 4.40 7.17 -23.09
N GLU A 36 5.52 6.82 -23.68
CA GLU A 36 6.23 5.57 -23.42
C GLU A 36 7.64 5.89 -22.95
N CYS A 37 8.06 5.21 -21.90
CA CYS A 37 9.37 5.30 -21.30
C CYS A 37 9.97 3.89 -21.25
N ILE A 38 11.04 3.65 -21.98
CA ILE A 38 11.78 2.40 -21.96
C ILE A 38 12.93 2.52 -20.96
N HIS A 39 13.12 1.48 -20.15
CA HIS A 39 14.05 1.44 -19.04
C HIS A 39 13.90 2.66 -18.11
N ALA A 40 12.68 2.84 -17.63
CA ALA A 40 12.39 3.90 -16.67
C ALA A 40 13.20 3.71 -15.38
N ARG A 41 13.79 4.78 -14.90
CA ARG A 41 14.58 4.80 -13.65
C ARG A 41 14.17 5.99 -12.81
N VAL A 42 14.06 5.75 -11.52
CA VAL A 42 13.87 6.79 -10.51
C VAL A 42 14.97 6.66 -9.48
N LYS A 43 15.73 7.71 -9.27
CA LYS A 43 16.75 7.79 -8.21
C LYS A 43 16.30 8.78 -7.17
N ASP A 44 16.42 8.41 -5.91
CA ASP A 44 16.28 9.34 -4.79
C ASP A 44 17.66 9.84 -4.36
N SER A 45 17.76 11.15 -4.05
CA SER A 45 19.01 11.78 -3.59
C SER A 45 19.20 11.64 -2.07
N ASP A 46 18.35 10.89 -1.39
CA ASP A 46 18.49 10.66 0.04
C ASP A 46 19.75 9.83 0.39
N ALA A 47 20.06 9.72 1.68
CA ALA A 47 21.25 9.01 2.16
C ALA A 47 21.26 7.51 1.80
N SER A 48 20.10 6.93 1.47
CA SER A 48 19.96 5.53 1.08
C SER A 48 20.33 5.25 -0.37
N GLN A 49 20.55 6.30 -1.18
CA GLN A 49 20.83 6.18 -2.62
C GLN A 49 19.89 5.19 -3.31
N SER A 50 18.59 5.30 -3.00
CA SER A 50 17.58 4.38 -3.51
C SER A 50 17.39 4.59 -5.01
N GLU A 51 17.31 3.49 -5.75
CA GLU A 51 17.03 3.49 -7.19
C GLU A 51 15.97 2.42 -7.50
N ALA A 52 14.95 2.81 -8.26
CA ALA A 52 13.97 1.88 -8.83
C ALA A 52 14.13 1.84 -10.35
N ARG A 53 14.16 0.63 -10.92
CA ARG A 53 14.28 0.38 -12.37
C ARG A 53 13.10 -0.44 -12.83
N LEU A 54 12.49 0.00 -13.93
CA LEU A 54 11.34 -0.65 -14.55
C LEU A 54 11.62 -0.83 -16.04
N SER A 55 11.28 -1.99 -16.61
CA SER A 55 11.56 -2.26 -18.03
C SER A 55 10.84 -1.30 -18.97
N ARG A 56 9.53 -1.05 -18.76
CA ARG A 56 8.73 -0.14 -19.57
C ARG A 56 7.60 0.46 -18.75
N LEU A 57 7.35 1.76 -18.98
CA LEU A 57 6.20 2.48 -18.43
C LEU A 57 5.48 3.19 -19.57
N GLY A 58 4.20 2.89 -19.75
CA GLY A 58 3.30 3.58 -20.68
C GLY A 58 2.25 4.37 -19.93
N ALA A 59 1.91 5.57 -20.41
CA ALA A 59 0.81 6.35 -19.89
C ALA A 59 -0.02 6.91 -21.04
N VAL A 60 -1.35 6.85 -20.91
CA VAL A 60 -2.31 7.33 -21.90
C VAL A 60 -3.35 8.21 -21.26
N ALA A 61 -3.57 9.39 -21.84
CA ALA A 61 -4.69 10.26 -21.48
C ALA A 61 -5.44 10.67 -22.77
N GLN A 62 -6.78 10.72 -22.71
CA GLN A 62 -7.59 11.17 -23.83
C GLN A 62 -7.69 12.70 -23.85
N ILE A 63 -7.68 13.32 -25.04
CA ILE A 63 -7.71 14.80 -25.15
C ILE A 63 -9.04 15.38 -24.65
N TYR A 64 -10.12 14.65 -24.85
CA TYR A 64 -11.47 15.07 -24.40
C TYR A 64 -11.75 14.73 -22.92
N ASP A 65 -10.94 13.85 -22.31
CA ASP A 65 -10.96 13.56 -20.86
C ASP A 65 -9.51 13.44 -20.33
N PRO A 66 -8.80 14.56 -20.19
CA PRO A 66 -7.41 14.54 -19.72
C PRO A 66 -7.28 14.35 -18.20
N SER A 67 -8.41 14.25 -17.49
CA SER A 67 -8.45 13.99 -16.06
C SER A 67 -8.17 12.53 -15.73
N LEU A 68 -8.42 11.61 -16.65
CA LEU A 68 -8.17 10.19 -16.50
C LEU A 68 -6.89 9.77 -17.25
N ILE A 69 -5.90 9.30 -16.48
CA ILE A 69 -4.63 8.79 -16.99
C ILE A 69 -4.59 7.29 -16.75
N ILE A 70 -4.45 6.50 -17.80
CA ILE A 70 -4.22 5.05 -17.72
C ILE A 70 -2.73 4.80 -17.80
N ILE A 71 -2.20 4.00 -16.91
CA ILE A 71 -0.78 3.66 -16.82
C ILE A 71 -0.64 2.16 -16.93
N GLU A 72 0.27 1.70 -17.79
CA GLU A 72 0.66 0.30 -17.92
C GLU A 72 2.16 0.16 -17.64
N ALA A 73 2.50 -0.81 -16.81
CA ALA A 73 3.88 -1.11 -16.46
C ALA A 73 4.27 -2.51 -16.91
N GLN A 74 5.44 -2.65 -17.53
CA GLN A 74 6.04 -3.95 -17.85
C GLN A 74 7.23 -4.18 -16.93
N GLY A 75 7.18 -5.30 -16.22
CA GLY A 75 8.22 -5.72 -15.29
C GLY A 75 9.51 -6.20 -15.97
N PRO A 76 10.49 -6.54 -15.16
CA PRO A 76 10.48 -6.45 -13.71
C PRO A 76 10.65 -5.00 -13.19
N LEU A 77 10.17 -4.76 -11.96
CA LEU A 77 10.58 -3.61 -11.15
C LEU A 77 11.65 -4.07 -10.16
N VAL A 78 12.82 -3.50 -10.26
CA VAL A 78 13.96 -3.79 -9.38
C VAL A 78 14.26 -2.58 -8.52
N VAL A 79 14.32 -2.77 -7.21
CA VAL A 79 14.63 -1.70 -6.25
C VAL A 79 16.01 -1.96 -5.65
N PHE A 80 16.85 -0.93 -5.67
CA PHE A 80 18.17 -0.92 -5.07
C PHE A 80 18.22 0.07 -3.91
N SER A 81 19.04 -0.25 -2.91
CA SER A 81 19.49 0.67 -1.87
C SER A 81 20.98 0.47 -1.66
N ASN A 82 21.76 1.55 -1.66
CA ASN A 82 23.22 1.48 -1.56
C ASN A 82 23.84 0.51 -2.58
N ASN A 83 23.37 0.51 -3.82
CA ASN A 83 23.75 -0.39 -4.92
C ASN A 83 23.49 -1.89 -4.69
N GLN A 84 22.78 -2.26 -3.64
CA GLN A 84 22.31 -3.63 -3.41
C GLN A 84 20.84 -3.77 -3.81
N GLN A 85 20.50 -4.82 -4.52
CA GLN A 85 19.11 -5.14 -4.83
C GLN A 85 18.41 -5.55 -3.53
N ILE A 86 17.39 -4.79 -3.14
CA ILE A 86 16.58 -5.02 -1.95
C ILE A 86 15.19 -5.56 -2.25
N ALA A 87 14.69 -5.34 -3.49
CA ALA A 87 13.43 -5.93 -3.92
C ALA A 87 13.41 -6.20 -5.43
N LEU A 88 12.69 -7.25 -5.81
CA LEU A 88 12.34 -7.61 -7.18
C LEU A 88 10.84 -7.87 -7.21
N LEU A 89 10.12 -7.14 -8.06
CA LEU A 89 8.69 -7.29 -8.29
C LEU A 89 8.46 -7.68 -9.75
N GLU A 90 7.79 -8.80 -9.98
CA GLU A 90 7.45 -9.30 -11.30
C GLU A 90 5.94 -9.51 -11.39
N TRP A 91 5.38 -9.42 -12.60
CA TRP A 91 3.96 -9.59 -12.87
C TRP A 91 3.72 -9.95 -14.34
N ARG A 92 2.60 -10.57 -14.60
CA ARG A 92 2.11 -10.78 -15.97
C ARG A 92 1.47 -9.52 -16.53
N SER A 93 0.69 -8.82 -15.73
CA SER A 93 -0.02 -7.58 -16.08
C SER A 93 -0.05 -6.65 -14.87
N LEU A 94 0.30 -5.38 -15.07
CA LEU A 94 0.15 -4.33 -14.06
C LEU A 94 -0.38 -3.07 -14.72
N ARG A 95 -1.59 -2.67 -14.31
CA ARG A 95 -2.28 -1.49 -14.83
C ARG A 95 -2.75 -0.61 -13.70
N SER A 96 -2.70 0.69 -13.93
CA SER A 96 -3.20 1.69 -12.99
C SER A 96 -4.04 2.72 -13.72
N SER A 97 -5.02 3.29 -13.04
CA SER A 97 -5.71 4.50 -13.47
C SER A 97 -5.59 5.57 -12.40
N LEU A 98 -5.24 6.76 -12.82
CA LEU A 98 -5.14 7.95 -11.99
C LEU A 98 -6.15 8.98 -12.48
N HIS A 99 -7.05 9.40 -11.60
CA HIS A 99 -7.98 10.50 -11.88
C HIS A 99 -7.50 11.77 -11.17
N MET A 100 -7.60 12.89 -11.89
CA MET A 100 -7.24 14.22 -11.40
C MET A 100 -8.53 15.04 -11.24
N ASN A 101 -8.69 15.72 -10.11
CA ASN A 101 -9.81 16.61 -9.88
C ASN A 101 -9.72 17.91 -10.72
N GLY A 102 -10.71 18.79 -10.61
CA GLY A 102 -10.74 20.08 -11.32
C GLY A 102 -9.54 21.00 -11.03
N ASN A 103 -8.89 20.85 -9.89
CA ASN A 103 -7.67 21.56 -9.51
C ASN A 103 -6.39 20.87 -10.03
N LYS A 104 -6.53 19.74 -10.72
CA LYS A 104 -5.44 18.90 -11.22
C LYS A 104 -4.64 18.18 -10.12
N ASP A 105 -5.25 18.01 -8.96
CA ASP A 105 -4.70 17.16 -7.90
C ASP A 105 -5.21 15.73 -8.08
N PRO A 106 -4.41 14.70 -7.79
CA PRO A 106 -4.89 13.32 -7.80
C PRO A 106 -5.94 13.11 -6.71
N ASP A 107 -7.09 12.58 -7.09
CA ASP A 107 -8.19 12.30 -6.17
C ASP A 107 -8.63 10.84 -6.15
N ARG A 108 -8.23 10.05 -7.17
CA ARG A 108 -8.51 8.62 -7.24
C ARG A 108 -7.38 7.88 -7.93
N LEU A 109 -6.97 6.77 -7.33
CA LEU A 109 -6.00 5.84 -7.87
C LEU A 109 -6.58 4.44 -7.82
N SER A 110 -6.47 3.69 -8.92
CA SER A 110 -6.71 2.24 -8.94
C SER A 110 -5.49 1.55 -9.52
N LEU A 111 -5.09 0.44 -8.91
CA LEU A 111 -3.99 -0.41 -9.37
C LEU A 111 -4.50 -1.85 -9.40
N VAL A 112 -4.27 -2.54 -10.51
CA VAL A 112 -4.63 -3.95 -10.70
C VAL A 112 -3.44 -4.70 -11.26
N GLY A 113 -3.10 -5.81 -10.62
CA GLY A 113 -2.00 -6.68 -11.03
C GLY A 113 -2.40 -8.15 -11.08
N ASP A 114 -1.91 -8.86 -12.09
CA ASP A 114 -2.08 -10.30 -12.24
C ASP A 114 -0.75 -11.02 -12.17
N ASP A 115 -0.75 -12.18 -11.49
CA ASP A 115 0.43 -13.04 -11.28
C ASP A 115 1.62 -12.25 -10.75
N VAL A 116 1.37 -11.51 -9.65
CA VAL A 116 2.39 -10.65 -9.03
C VAL A 116 3.23 -11.46 -8.08
N SER A 117 4.55 -11.41 -8.23
CA SER A 117 5.52 -11.97 -7.30
C SER A 117 6.45 -10.87 -6.77
N LEU A 118 6.72 -10.90 -5.49
CA LEU A 118 7.61 -9.98 -4.79
C LEU A 118 8.67 -10.77 -4.02
N GLN A 119 9.92 -10.54 -4.35
CA GLN A 119 11.06 -10.95 -3.55
C GLN A 119 11.66 -9.72 -2.88
N PHE A 120 11.90 -9.76 -1.58
CA PHE A 120 12.48 -8.63 -0.86
C PHE A 120 13.40 -9.08 0.27
N GLN A 121 14.32 -8.20 0.66
CA GLN A 121 15.24 -8.42 1.76
C GLN A 121 14.74 -7.75 3.03
N LEU A 122 14.63 -8.51 4.11
CA LEU A 122 14.31 -8.00 5.44
C LEU A 122 15.28 -8.59 6.47
N ARG A 123 16.01 -7.74 7.19
CA ARG A 123 17.01 -8.13 8.18
C ARG A 123 18.05 -9.13 7.65
N GLY A 124 18.47 -8.95 6.40
CA GLY A 124 19.45 -9.80 5.73
C GLY A 124 18.93 -11.17 5.25
N GLN A 125 17.62 -11.42 5.36
CA GLN A 125 16.97 -12.60 4.82
C GLN A 125 16.10 -12.22 3.62
N THR A 126 16.07 -13.08 2.61
CA THR A 126 15.21 -12.94 1.44
C THR A 126 13.86 -13.59 1.74
N HIS A 127 12.79 -12.87 1.45
CA HIS A 127 11.42 -13.31 1.61
C HIS A 127 10.70 -13.25 0.28
N ASN A 128 9.80 -14.21 0.03
CA ASN A 128 9.00 -14.29 -1.18
C ASN A 128 7.50 -14.21 -0.85
N MET A 129 6.78 -13.44 -1.65
CA MET A 129 5.32 -13.34 -1.64
C MET A 129 4.82 -13.42 -3.07
N ALA A 130 3.63 -13.96 -3.27
CA ALA A 130 2.98 -13.97 -4.58
C ALA A 130 1.46 -13.86 -4.42
N THR A 131 0.81 -13.31 -5.45
CA THR A 131 -0.65 -13.29 -5.57
C THR A 131 -1.03 -13.51 -7.03
N THR A 132 -2.10 -14.26 -7.28
CA THR A 132 -2.60 -14.48 -8.64
C THR A 132 -3.34 -13.27 -9.18
N HIS A 133 -3.98 -12.50 -8.28
CA HIS A 133 -4.66 -11.25 -8.61
C HIS A 133 -4.64 -10.30 -7.43
N GLY A 134 -4.32 -9.03 -7.67
CA GLY A 134 -4.29 -7.99 -6.66
C GLY A 134 -4.93 -6.70 -7.15
N GLU A 135 -5.73 -6.07 -6.30
CA GLU A 135 -6.35 -4.76 -6.55
C GLU A 135 -6.07 -3.83 -5.37
N LEU A 136 -5.79 -2.57 -5.69
CA LEU A 136 -5.72 -1.45 -4.75
C LEU A 136 -6.51 -0.28 -5.32
N HIS A 137 -7.46 0.22 -4.55
CA HIS A 137 -8.23 1.41 -4.89
C HIS A 137 -8.09 2.42 -3.76
N LEU A 138 -7.74 3.64 -4.10
CA LEU A 138 -7.65 4.79 -3.20
C LEU A 138 -8.48 5.92 -3.76
N ARG A 139 -9.19 6.66 -2.90
CA ARG A 139 -9.85 7.90 -3.29
C ARG A 139 -9.91 8.89 -2.13
N LEU A 140 -9.84 10.17 -2.42
CA LEU A 140 -10.18 11.21 -1.46
C LEU A 140 -11.66 11.11 -1.14
N LYS A 141 -12.00 11.09 0.16
CA LYS A 141 -13.39 10.94 0.62
C LYS A 141 -14.23 12.15 0.24
N PRO A 142 -15.36 11.99 -0.48
CA PRO A 142 -16.24 13.10 -0.80
C PRO A 142 -17.00 13.54 0.45
N VAL A 143 -17.12 14.87 0.62
CA VAL A 143 -17.92 15.51 1.67
C VAL A 143 -18.79 16.61 1.00
N GLY A 144 -20.05 16.27 0.71
CA GLY A 144 -20.91 17.10 -0.12
C GLY A 144 -20.32 17.29 -1.53
N GLU A 145 -20.09 18.53 -1.94
CA GLU A 145 -19.49 18.87 -3.24
C GLU A 145 -17.95 19.02 -3.19
N THR A 146 -17.34 18.82 -2.02
CA THR A 146 -15.89 18.95 -1.82
C THR A 146 -15.24 17.60 -1.50
N LEU A 147 -13.91 17.58 -1.50
CA LEU A 147 -13.10 16.43 -1.07
C LEU A 147 -12.48 16.73 0.29
N SER A 148 -12.51 15.77 1.20
CA SER A 148 -11.79 15.85 2.47
C SER A 148 -10.31 15.48 2.29
N ASP A 149 -9.52 15.64 3.36
CA ASP A 149 -8.16 15.13 3.41
C ASP A 149 -8.08 13.64 3.77
N ASP A 150 -9.23 12.99 3.98
CA ASP A 150 -9.32 11.56 4.26
C ASP A 150 -9.22 10.75 2.97
N VAL A 151 -8.56 9.60 3.05
CA VAL A 151 -8.40 8.66 1.94
C VAL A 151 -9.15 7.38 2.25
N GLU A 152 -10.18 7.06 1.47
CA GLU A 152 -10.81 5.75 1.47
C GLU A 152 -9.95 4.76 0.67
N PHE A 153 -9.84 3.54 1.17
CA PHE A 153 -9.11 2.47 0.51
C PHE A 153 -9.91 1.19 0.40
N ALA A 154 -9.67 0.45 -0.67
CA ALA A 154 -10.10 -0.93 -0.83
C ALA A 154 -8.95 -1.74 -1.42
N ILE A 155 -8.66 -2.91 -0.83
CA ILE A 155 -7.61 -3.82 -1.29
C ILE A 155 -8.22 -5.22 -1.41
N LYS A 156 -7.89 -5.91 -2.51
CA LYS A 156 -8.18 -7.32 -2.70
C LYS A 156 -6.93 -8.06 -3.14
N ALA A 157 -6.73 -9.25 -2.62
CA ALA A 157 -5.69 -10.16 -3.10
C ALA A 157 -6.23 -11.59 -3.14
N ALA A 158 -6.14 -12.22 -4.31
CA ALA A 158 -6.54 -13.59 -4.52
C ALA A 158 -5.29 -14.46 -4.68
N GLY A 159 -5.29 -15.65 -4.08
CA GLY A 159 -4.16 -16.57 -4.16
C GLY A 159 -2.89 -16.05 -3.49
N LEU A 160 -3.04 -15.24 -2.42
CA LEU A 160 -1.90 -14.69 -1.70
C LEU A 160 -1.15 -15.80 -0.97
N SER A 161 0.13 -15.94 -1.27
CA SER A 161 1.06 -16.86 -0.62
C SER A 161 2.31 -16.10 -0.16
N ALA A 162 2.86 -16.49 0.98
CA ALA A 162 4.09 -15.93 1.51
C ALA A 162 4.87 -16.99 2.28
N GLU A 163 6.20 -17.01 2.16
CA GLU A 163 7.04 -17.94 2.89
C GLU A 163 6.90 -17.81 4.42
N MET A 164 6.68 -16.59 4.90
CA MET A 164 6.46 -16.32 6.32
C MET A 164 5.13 -16.88 6.85
N MET A 165 4.22 -17.28 5.96
CA MET A 165 2.92 -17.85 6.29
C MET A 165 2.68 -19.14 5.51
N PRO A 166 3.38 -20.25 5.84
CA PRO A 166 3.25 -21.51 5.11
C PRO A 166 1.83 -22.07 5.20
N GLY A 167 1.34 -22.70 4.11
CA GLY A 167 0.02 -23.33 3.99
C GLY A 167 -0.75 -22.88 2.73
N PRO A 168 -2.06 -23.14 2.63
CA PRO A 168 -2.85 -22.77 1.45
C PRO A 168 -2.81 -21.28 1.13
N ALA A 169 -2.94 -20.92 -0.13
CA ALA A 169 -3.04 -19.53 -0.54
C ALA A 169 -4.28 -18.84 0.07
N ALA A 170 -4.13 -17.60 0.47
CA ALA A 170 -5.18 -16.82 1.10
C ALA A 170 -5.94 -15.94 0.10
N GLN A 171 -7.19 -15.62 0.45
CA GLN A 171 -7.96 -14.52 -0.12
C GLN A 171 -8.00 -13.41 0.93
N VAL A 172 -7.69 -12.19 0.52
CA VAL A 172 -7.71 -11.01 1.40
C VAL A 172 -8.61 -9.96 0.77
N GLU A 173 -9.52 -9.40 1.56
CA GLU A 173 -10.33 -8.26 1.19
C GLU A 173 -10.33 -7.27 2.36
N THR A 174 -10.04 -6.00 2.11
CA THR A 174 -10.08 -4.97 3.14
C THR A 174 -10.57 -3.65 2.58
N THR A 175 -11.35 -2.94 3.40
CA THR A 175 -11.82 -1.59 3.15
C THR A 175 -11.70 -0.74 4.40
N GLY A 176 -11.51 0.55 4.20
CA GLY A 176 -11.41 1.47 5.33
C GLY A 176 -11.11 2.90 4.90
N THR A 177 -10.82 3.72 5.90
CA THR A 177 -10.50 5.13 5.72
C THR A 177 -9.22 5.48 6.49
N ILE A 178 -8.32 6.20 5.86
CA ILE A 178 -7.17 6.84 6.49
C ILE A 178 -7.54 8.31 6.71
N GLU A 179 -7.90 8.68 7.93
CA GLU A 179 -8.17 10.07 8.31
C GLU A 179 -6.89 10.90 8.07
N HIS A 180 -7.03 12.06 7.44
CA HIS A 180 -5.90 12.92 7.02
C HIS A 180 -4.87 12.21 6.11
N GLY A 181 -5.30 11.18 5.36
CA GLY A 181 -4.43 10.36 4.51
C GLY A 181 -3.75 11.13 3.38
N LYS A 182 -4.25 12.31 3.01
CA LYS A 182 -3.67 13.19 1.99
C LYS A 182 -2.21 13.60 2.30
N TYR A 183 -1.79 13.61 3.56
CA TYR A 183 -0.39 13.86 3.91
C TYR A 183 0.58 12.87 3.28
N PHE A 184 0.17 11.60 3.10
CA PHE A 184 1.00 10.58 2.46
C PHE A 184 1.18 10.78 0.96
N LEU A 185 0.36 11.62 0.33
CA LEU A 185 0.53 12.00 -1.09
C LEU A 185 1.59 13.09 -1.27
N ASN A 186 1.79 13.93 -0.25
CA ASN A 186 2.60 15.14 -0.34
C ASN A 186 3.95 15.04 0.38
N LEU A 187 4.04 14.21 1.40
CA LEU A 187 5.21 14.04 2.27
C LEU A 187 5.78 12.62 2.15
N LYS A 188 7.00 12.42 2.63
CA LYS A 188 7.68 11.12 2.51
C LYS A 188 8.04 10.53 3.87
N GLY A 189 8.00 9.19 3.92
CA GLY A 189 8.57 8.40 5.00
C GLY A 189 8.16 8.85 6.40
N GLN A 190 9.14 9.10 7.25
CA GLN A 190 8.92 9.47 8.66
C GLN A 190 8.24 10.84 8.82
N GLU A 191 8.51 11.79 7.92
CA GLU A 191 7.86 13.12 7.95
C GLU A 191 6.36 13.01 7.72
N ALA A 192 5.92 12.19 6.76
CA ALA A 192 4.50 11.94 6.51
C ALA A 192 3.83 11.30 7.73
N LEU A 193 4.45 10.29 8.32
CA LEU A 193 3.94 9.62 9.52
C LEU A 193 3.85 10.55 10.72
N GLU A 194 4.87 11.40 10.94
CA GLU A 194 4.89 12.33 12.05
C GLU A 194 3.82 13.43 11.87
N THR A 195 3.68 13.99 10.68
CA THR A 195 2.65 14.99 10.38
C THR A 195 1.25 14.38 10.54
N TRP A 196 1.04 13.16 10.04
CA TRP A 196 -0.22 12.43 10.20
C TRP A 196 -0.54 12.16 11.68
N ARG A 197 0.45 11.74 12.48
CA ARG A 197 0.31 11.54 13.93
C ARG A 197 -0.08 12.85 14.65
N GLN A 198 0.61 13.96 14.34
CA GLN A 198 0.33 15.28 14.93
C GLN A 198 -1.08 15.79 14.57
N ALA A 199 -1.55 15.49 13.37
CA ALA A 199 -2.92 15.74 12.94
C ALA A 199 -3.96 14.81 13.60
N LYS A 200 -3.52 13.89 14.51
CA LYS A 200 -4.36 12.87 15.14
C LYS A 200 -5.02 11.93 14.13
N GLY A 201 -4.32 11.65 13.04
CA GLY A 201 -4.75 10.73 12.00
C GLY A 201 -5.03 9.33 12.55
N ARG A 202 -5.98 8.66 11.92
CA ARG A 202 -6.44 7.32 12.31
C ARG A 202 -6.68 6.48 11.07
N VAL A 203 -6.37 5.21 11.15
CA VAL A 203 -6.81 4.22 10.17
C VAL A 203 -8.07 3.56 10.72
N GLN A 204 -9.19 3.84 10.10
CA GLN A 204 -10.45 3.14 10.35
C GLN A 204 -10.53 1.93 9.42
N LEU A 205 -10.62 0.75 9.99
CA LEU A 205 -10.75 -0.51 9.28
C LEU A 205 -12.23 -0.94 9.34
N ASP A 206 -12.95 -0.77 8.23
CA ASP A 206 -14.37 -1.13 8.15
C ASP A 206 -14.52 -2.64 7.97
N LEU A 207 -13.61 -3.25 7.22
CA LEU A 207 -13.52 -4.68 7.00
C LEU A 207 -12.08 -5.06 6.68
N LEU A 208 -11.57 -6.10 7.33
CA LEU A 208 -10.49 -6.93 6.82
C LEU A 208 -10.93 -8.38 6.92
N LYS A 209 -11.10 -9.04 5.79
CA LYS A 209 -11.46 -10.45 5.69
C LYS A 209 -10.30 -11.24 5.11
N ILE A 210 -9.90 -12.28 5.81
CA ILE A 210 -8.87 -13.21 5.36
C ILE A 210 -9.48 -14.61 5.35
N SER A 211 -9.50 -15.24 4.18
CA SER A 211 -9.97 -16.63 4.01
C SER A 211 -8.82 -17.52 3.55
N ARG A 212 -8.60 -18.64 4.22
CA ARG A 212 -7.48 -19.55 3.96
C ARG A 212 -7.87 -20.99 4.26
N GLY A 213 -8.16 -21.79 3.23
CA GLY A 213 -8.76 -23.09 3.41
C GLY A 213 -10.08 -22.98 4.17
N GLU A 214 -10.20 -23.65 5.33
CA GLU A 214 -11.38 -23.58 6.18
C GLU A 214 -11.34 -22.43 7.21
N GLN A 215 -10.22 -21.71 7.30
CA GLN A 215 -10.03 -20.58 8.20
C GLN A 215 -10.62 -19.31 7.59
N ASN A 216 -11.38 -18.57 8.37
CA ASN A 216 -11.90 -17.26 8.00
C ASN A 216 -11.72 -16.32 9.19
N VAL A 217 -11.08 -15.19 8.96
CA VAL A 217 -10.85 -14.16 9.98
C VAL A 217 -11.40 -12.84 9.46
N ASP A 218 -12.27 -12.23 10.25
CA ASP A 218 -12.80 -10.89 10.02
C ASP A 218 -12.26 -9.95 11.09
N VAL A 219 -11.79 -8.78 10.68
CA VAL A 219 -11.24 -7.75 11.57
C VAL A 219 -11.90 -6.42 11.24
N THR A 220 -12.32 -5.70 12.28
CA THR A 220 -12.81 -4.31 12.20
C THR A 220 -12.18 -3.49 13.31
N GLY A 221 -12.19 -2.16 13.22
CA GLY A 221 -11.71 -1.32 14.31
C GLY A 221 -10.93 -0.11 13.85
N SER A 222 -10.15 0.49 14.74
CA SER A 222 -9.37 1.66 14.39
C SER A 222 -8.01 1.69 15.09
N LEU A 223 -7.01 2.17 14.38
CA LEU A 223 -5.63 2.30 14.85
C LEU A 223 -5.10 3.71 14.58
N ALA A 224 -4.29 4.21 15.50
CA ALA A 224 -3.59 5.48 15.40
C ALA A 224 -2.15 5.33 15.94
N LEU A 225 -1.40 6.41 15.95
CA LEU A 225 -0.11 6.49 16.64
C LEU A 225 -0.23 7.37 17.88
N ASP A 226 0.32 6.91 19.00
CA ASP A 226 0.44 7.69 20.24
C ASP A 226 1.62 8.67 20.18
N ASP A 227 1.80 9.46 21.24
CA ASP A 227 2.89 10.44 21.34
C ASP A 227 4.29 9.82 21.41
N GLN A 228 4.38 8.51 21.66
CA GLN A 228 5.62 7.74 21.62
C GLN A 228 5.81 7.01 20.25
N ARG A 229 5.01 7.35 19.23
CA ARG A 229 5.03 6.75 17.89
C ARG A 229 4.71 5.25 17.90
N LYS A 230 3.99 4.79 18.90
CA LYS A 230 3.54 3.41 19.04
C LYS A 230 2.10 3.27 18.57
N ILE A 231 1.77 2.09 18.07
CA ILE A 231 0.39 1.80 17.67
C ILE A 231 -0.53 1.89 18.88
N SER A 232 -1.64 2.58 18.73
CA SER A 232 -2.71 2.74 19.71
C SER A 232 -4.08 2.55 19.06
N GLY A 233 -5.05 2.05 19.81
CA GLY A 233 -6.41 1.82 19.32
C GLY A 233 -6.94 0.43 19.65
N GLN A 234 -7.99 0.02 18.96
CA GLN A 234 -8.61 -1.29 19.13
C GLN A 234 -9.03 -1.86 17.80
N ILE A 235 -8.83 -3.16 17.65
CA ILE A 235 -9.43 -3.97 16.60
C ILE A 235 -10.23 -5.12 17.23
N ASP A 236 -11.33 -5.45 16.61
CA ASP A 236 -12.16 -6.60 16.97
C ASP A 236 -11.95 -7.70 15.93
N VAL A 237 -11.51 -8.86 16.39
CA VAL A 237 -11.20 -10.01 15.54
C VAL A 237 -12.25 -11.08 15.79
N SER A 238 -12.81 -11.66 14.73
CA SER A 238 -13.75 -12.78 14.79
C SER A 238 -13.46 -13.77 13.66
N GLY A 239 -13.88 -15.02 13.81
CA GLY A 239 -13.73 -16.00 12.73
C GLY A 239 -13.49 -17.43 13.21
N LYS A 240 -13.34 -18.34 12.23
CA LYS A 240 -13.01 -19.76 12.45
C LYS A 240 -11.52 -19.98 12.32
N GLY A 241 -10.94 -20.84 13.16
CA GLY A 241 -9.52 -21.21 13.12
C GLY A 241 -8.58 -20.17 13.76
N LEU A 242 -9.12 -19.23 14.54
CA LEU A 242 -8.32 -18.26 15.29
C LEU A 242 -7.34 -18.94 16.26
N ASP A 243 -7.71 -20.09 16.84
CA ASP A 243 -6.84 -20.86 17.73
C ASP A 243 -5.56 -21.30 17.05
N ASP A 244 -5.63 -21.73 15.80
CA ASP A 244 -4.46 -22.16 15.03
C ASP A 244 -3.60 -20.96 14.64
N VAL A 245 -4.21 -19.84 14.30
CA VAL A 245 -3.50 -18.57 14.03
C VAL A 245 -2.77 -18.11 15.30
N PHE A 246 -3.42 -18.12 16.45
CA PHE A 246 -2.80 -17.73 17.72
C PHE A 246 -1.67 -18.67 18.11
N LYS A 247 -1.83 -19.99 17.96
CA LYS A 247 -0.77 -20.97 18.22
C LYS A 247 0.44 -20.79 17.30
N SER A 248 0.21 -20.57 15.99
CA SER A 248 1.29 -20.41 15.01
C SER A 248 2.11 -19.14 15.24
N GLN A 249 1.53 -18.12 15.86
CA GLN A 249 2.19 -16.87 16.22
C GLN A 249 2.76 -16.85 17.65
N GLY A 250 2.83 -17.99 18.32
CA GLY A 250 3.35 -18.10 19.68
C GLY A 250 2.39 -17.54 20.76
N LEU A 251 1.15 -17.25 20.39
CA LEU A 251 0.10 -16.70 21.23
C LEU A 251 -0.78 -17.82 21.84
N SER A 252 -0.19 -18.96 22.16
CA SER A 252 -0.90 -20.14 22.66
C SER A 252 -1.70 -19.91 23.95
N LYS A 253 -1.41 -18.85 24.69
CA LYS A 253 -2.26 -18.42 25.84
C LYS A 253 -3.67 -17.99 25.44
N LEU A 254 -3.91 -17.76 24.14
CA LEU A 254 -5.21 -17.38 23.59
C LEU A 254 -5.96 -18.58 23.00
N SER A 255 -5.33 -19.76 22.95
CA SER A 255 -5.94 -20.99 22.44
C SER A 255 -6.90 -21.60 23.46
N GLY A 256 -8.07 -21.13 23.52
CA GLY A 256 -9.14 -21.60 24.42
C GLY A 256 -10.41 -20.81 24.25
N LEU A 257 -10.33 -19.78 23.41
CA LEU A 257 -11.49 -18.97 23.01
C LEU A 257 -12.22 -19.69 21.85
N GLN A 258 -12.73 -20.90 22.12
CA GLN A 258 -13.60 -21.63 21.20
C GLN A 258 -14.92 -20.87 20.99
N ALA A 259 -14.86 -19.85 20.12
CA ALA A 259 -16.07 -19.16 19.78
C ALA A 259 -16.07 -18.77 18.32
N SER A 260 -16.66 -19.59 17.50
CA SER A 260 -16.88 -19.38 16.07
C SER A 260 -17.64 -18.08 15.71
N ASN A 261 -18.11 -17.33 16.70
CA ASN A 261 -18.85 -16.07 16.53
C ASN A 261 -18.51 -14.99 17.58
N LEU A 262 -17.53 -15.19 18.45
CA LEU A 262 -17.14 -14.16 19.43
C LEU A 262 -16.19 -13.15 18.79
N LYS A 263 -16.51 -11.87 18.93
CA LYS A 263 -15.57 -10.78 18.63
C LYS A 263 -14.59 -10.67 19.79
N VAL A 264 -13.30 -10.81 19.47
CA VAL A 264 -12.19 -10.73 20.43
C VAL A 264 -11.55 -9.36 20.29
N PRO A 265 -11.71 -8.45 21.27
CA PRO A 265 -11.07 -7.14 21.21
C PRO A 265 -9.57 -7.26 21.49
N LEU A 266 -8.76 -6.78 20.57
CA LEU A 266 -7.32 -6.58 20.71
C LEU A 266 -7.05 -5.09 20.89
N ILE A 267 -6.51 -4.71 22.05
CA ILE A 267 -6.27 -3.31 22.40
C ILE A 267 -4.77 -3.02 22.30
N PHE A 268 -4.44 -2.00 21.55
CA PHE A 268 -3.08 -1.46 21.41
C PHE A 268 -2.94 -0.22 22.29
N THR A 269 -2.05 -0.26 23.24
CA THR A 269 -1.82 0.88 24.14
C THR A 269 -0.41 0.87 24.72
N LYS A 270 0.25 2.03 24.72
CA LYS A 270 1.59 2.25 25.31
C LYS A 270 2.65 1.23 24.85
N GLY A 271 2.53 0.74 23.62
CA GLY A 271 3.44 -0.26 23.06
C GLY A 271 3.14 -1.69 23.49
N PHE A 272 1.94 -1.97 23.97
CA PHE A 272 1.49 -3.31 24.30
C PHE A 272 0.26 -3.68 23.49
N LEU A 273 0.21 -4.96 23.08
CA LEU A 273 -0.98 -5.60 22.60
C LEU A 273 -1.64 -6.34 23.77
N LEU A 274 -2.87 -5.98 24.07
CA LEU A 274 -3.65 -6.53 25.18
C LEU A 274 -4.85 -7.33 24.63
N LEU A 275 -5.15 -8.45 25.27
CA LEU A 275 -6.39 -9.18 25.14
C LEU A 275 -7.09 -9.20 26.50
N GLY A 276 -8.12 -8.39 26.67
CA GLY A 276 -8.71 -8.16 27.99
C GLY A 276 -7.61 -7.67 28.98
N PRO A 277 -7.45 -8.30 30.15
CA PRO A 277 -6.42 -7.91 31.11
C PRO A 277 -5.02 -8.48 30.78
N PHE A 278 -4.86 -9.30 29.75
CA PHE A 278 -3.63 -10.03 29.46
C PHE A 278 -2.76 -9.28 28.45
N LYS A 279 -1.48 -9.10 28.79
CA LYS A 279 -0.44 -8.62 27.87
C LYS A 279 -0.01 -9.77 26.96
N VAL A 280 -0.25 -9.61 25.65
CA VAL A 280 0.04 -10.62 24.63
C VAL A 280 1.41 -10.41 24.01
N ALA A 281 1.70 -9.15 23.65
CA ALA A 281 2.96 -8.79 23.00
C ALA A 281 3.40 -7.37 23.38
N GLU A 282 4.69 -7.11 23.19
CA GLU A 282 5.27 -5.76 23.24
C GLU A 282 5.61 -5.31 21.82
N LEU A 283 5.22 -4.10 21.49
CA LEU A 283 5.40 -3.51 20.17
C LEU A 283 6.36 -2.31 20.29
N PRO A 284 7.39 -2.26 19.44
CA PRO A 284 8.29 -1.10 19.40
C PRO A 284 7.58 0.12 18.82
N SER A 285 8.23 1.29 18.88
CA SER A 285 7.85 2.43 18.05
C SER A 285 8.01 2.08 16.57
N LEU A 286 7.20 2.70 15.70
CA LEU A 286 7.26 2.47 14.25
C LEU A 286 8.49 3.11 13.61
N TYR A 287 9.00 4.19 14.20
CA TYR A 287 10.17 4.95 13.72
C TYR A 287 10.81 5.76 14.85
#